data_edc3c9bada6efff3a0cb6643a7085192
#
_entry.id   edc3c9bada6efff3a0cb6643a7085192
#
_cell.length_a   1.000
_cell.length_b   1.000
_cell.length_c   1.000
_cell.angle_alpha   90.00
_cell.angle_beta   90.00
_cell.angle_gamma   90.00
#
_symmetry.space_group_name_H-M   'P 1'
#
loop_
_entity.id
_entity.type
_entity.pdbx_description
1 polymer ?
#
loop_
_entity_poly.entity_id
_entity_poly.type
_entity_poly.pdbx_seq_one_letter_code
_entity_poly.pdbx_strand_id
1 'polypeptide(L)'
;MPLTPGIDPADAAPVSSGRPAAALRAVIRTQYDLAAFRADAVAGLVVGLVALPLSMALAIASGVPPQHGLYTAIVAGTVTALLGGSRVQVTGPTAAFVAVLVPVAHQFGLGGLLIATAMAGIILVILGVTGLGRLVEFVPFPVT
;
A
#
# COMPACT_ATOMS: atom_id res chain seq x y z
N MET A 1 36.08 -14.56 4.03
CA MET A 1 34.73 -14.19 3.59
C MET A 1 34.00 -13.61 4.79
N PRO A 2 33.84 -12.26 4.92
CA PRO A 2 33.24 -11.68 6.09
C PRO A 2 31.73 -11.94 6.04
N LEU A 3 31.23 -12.49 7.14
CA LEU A 3 29.81 -12.73 7.38
C LEU A 3 29.06 -11.39 7.33
N THR A 4 27.99 -11.35 6.55
CA THR A 4 27.01 -10.27 6.58
C THR A 4 26.59 -9.99 8.02
N PRO A 5 26.58 -8.72 8.48
CA PRO A 5 26.09 -8.39 9.81
C PRO A 5 24.63 -8.90 9.90
N GLY A 6 24.42 -9.87 10.78
CA GLY A 6 23.12 -10.42 11.06
C GLY A 6 22.21 -9.26 11.49
N ILE A 7 21.09 -9.11 10.80
CA ILE A 7 19.98 -8.26 11.27
C ILE A 7 19.52 -8.90 12.57
N ASP A 8 19.78 -8.22 13.68
CA ASP A 8 19.34 -8.67 15.00
C ASP A 8 17.80 -8.75 14.99
N PRO A 9 17.19 -9.91 15.24
CA PRO A 9 15.74 -10.00 15.31
C PRO A 9 15.11 -9.09 16.38
N ALA A 10 15.93 -8.53 17.28
CA ALA A 10 15.51 -7.51 18.24
C ALA A 10 15.28 -6.12 17.59
N ASP A 11 15.87 -5.87 16.41
CA ASP A 11 15.63 -4.63 15.62
C ASP A 11 14.34 -4.69 14.79
N ALA A 12 13.69 -5.82 14.71
CA ALA A 12 12.32 -5.92 14.23
C ALA A 12 11.40 -5.27 15.26
N ALA A 13 11.29 -3.94 15.17
CA ALA A 13 10.38 -3.19 16.02
C ALA A 13 9.00 -3.86 16.02
N PRO A 14 8.39 -4.11 17.19
CA PRO A 14 7.10 -4.77 17.28
C PRO A 14 6.11 -4.01 16.40
N VAL A 15 5.41 -4.74 15.52
CA VAL A 15 4.33 -4.21 14.71
C VAL A 15 3.35 -3.55 15.69
N SER A 16 3.41 -2.22 15.77
CA SER A 16 2.59 -1.46 16.72
C SER A 16 1.14 -1.57 16.27
N SER A 17 0.42 -2.43 16.96
CA SER A 17 -0.99 -2.69 16.83
C SER A 17 -1.82 -1.41 16.67
N GLY A 18 -2.42 -1.21 15.51
CA GLY A 18 -3.69 -0.50 15.36
C GLY A 18 -3.72 1.02 15.54
N ARG A 19 -2.59 1.71 15.64
CA ARG A 19 -2.59 3.18 15.75
C ARG A 19 -2.41 3.82 14.38
N PRO A 20 -3.38 4.62 13.90
CA PRO A 20 -3.21 5.35 12.65
C PRO A 20 -1.98 6.28 12.71
N ALA A 21 -1.26 6.38 11.60
CA ALA A 21 -0.04 7.18 11.48
C ALA A 21 1.12 6.76 12.44
N ALA A 22 1.20 5.49 12.84
CA ALA A 22 2.26 5.01 13.71
C ALA A 22 3.65 5.17 13.07
N ALA A 23 3.76 4.93 11.77
CA ALA A 23 5.00 5.10 11.02
C ALA A 23 5.45 6.57 10.99
N LEU A 24 4.54 7.51 10.72
CA LEU A 24 4.83 8.94 10.70
C LEU A 24 5.29 9.44 12.08
N ARG A 25 4.61 9.02 13.16
CA ARG A 25 5.00 9.37 14.54
C ARG A 25 6.37 8.81 14.91
N ALA A 26 6.71 7.62 14.44
CA ALA A 26 8.00 7.00 14.68
C ALA A 26 9.12 7.77 13.96
N VAL A 27 8.89 8.25 12.74
CA VAL A 27 9.83 9.06 11.96
C VAL A 27 10.06 10.40 12.64
N ILE A 28 9.01 11.09 13.10
CA ILE A 28 9.13 12.40 13.78
C ILE A 28 9.87 12.27 15.11
N ARG A 29 9.78 11.13 15.81
CA ARG A 29 10.45 10.88 17.09
C ARG A 29 11.92 10.46 16.96
N THR A 30 12.28 9.87 15.84
CA THR A 30 13.66 9.50 15.54
C THR A 30 14.34 10.74 14.97
N GLN A 31 15.57 11.06 15.39
CA GLN A 31 16.34 12.14 14.76
C GLN A 31 16.53 11.77 13.28
N TYR A 32 15.66 12.34 12.44
CA TYR A 32 15.66 12.08 11.00
C TYR A 32 16.81 12.88 10.39
N ASP A 33 17.91 12.20 10.09
CA ASP A 33 19.08 12.81 9.52
C ASP A 33 18.87 13.13 8.02
N LEU A 34 19.54 14.18 7.55
CA LEU A 34 19.48 14.61 6.15
C LEU A 34 19.92 13.49 5.19
N ALA A 35 20.82 12.62 5.62
CA ALA A 35 21.27 11.47 4.86
C ALA A 35 20.12 10.44 4.66
N ALA A 36 19.35 10.17 5.72
CA ALA A 36 18.16 9.30 5.64
C ALA A 36 17.10 9.88 4.70
N PHE A 37 16.84 11.20 4.79
CA PHE A 37 15.92 11.88 3.89
C PHE A 37 16.32 11.76 2.42
N ARG A 38 17.59 11.93 2.11
CA ARG A 38 18.08 11.78 0.72
C ARG A 38 17.93 10.35 0.22
N ALA A 39 18.21 9.35 1.06
CA ALA A 39 18.04 7.95 0.72
C ALA A 39 16.57 7.63 0.45
N ASP A 40 15.67 8.09 1.31
CA ASP A 40 14.21 7.89 1.14
C ASP A 40 13.67 8.61 -0.09
N ALA A 41 14.15 9.82 -0.39
CA ALA A 41 13.76 10.57 -1.57
C ALA A 41 14.19 9.87 -2.88
N VAL A 42 15.40 9.32 -2.92
CA VAL A 42 15.88 8.54 -4.06
C VAL A 42 15.09 7.25 -4.20
N ALA A 43 14.87 6.53 -3.11
CA ALA A 43 14.06 5.31 -3.12
C ALA A 43 12.62 5.59 -3.59
N GLY A 44 12.00 6.67 -3.09
CA GLY A 44 10.66 7.10 -3.51
C GLY A 44 10.60 7.47 -5.00
N LEU A 45 11.65 8.13 -5.53
CA LEU A 45 11.75 8.45 -6.95
C LEU A 45 11.81 7.18 -7.81
N VAL A 46 12.64 6.21 -7.42
CA VAL A 46 12.77 4.92 -8.15
C VAL A 46 11.45 4.15 -8.13
N VAL A 47 10.81 4.06 -6.96
CA VAL A 47 9.49 3.41 -6.84
C VAL A 47 8.44 4.14 -7.68
N GLY A 48 8.42 5.46 -7.66
CA GLY A 48 7.51 6.28 -8.47
C GLY A 48 7.67 6.07 -9.97
N LEU A 49 8.91 6.01 -10.47
CA LEU A 49 9.20 5.76 -11.89
C LEU A 49 8.63 4.41 -12.37
N VAL A 50 8.58 3.41 -11.51
CA VAL A 50 8.01 2.09 -11.84
C VAL A 50 6.50 2.05 -11.60
N ALA A 51 6.04 2.64 -10.51
CA ALA A 51 4.64 2.57 -10.08
C ALA A 51 3.70 3.35 -11.01
N LEU A 52 4.13 4.51 -11.55
CA LEU A 52 3.28 5.34 -12.40
C LEU A 52 2.90 4.65 -13.72
N PRO A 53 3.85 4.15 -14.54
CA PRO A 53 3.52 3.41 -15.75
C PRO A 53 2.69 2.14 -15.46
N LEU A 54 3.01 1.43 -14.39
CA LEU A 54 2.27 0.24 -13.98
C LEU A 54 0.81 0.57 -13.64
N SER A 55 0.57 1.65 -12.91
CA SER A 55 -0.80 2.08 -12.54
C SER A 55 -1.62 2.46 -13.77
N MET A 56 -0.99 3.13 -14.74
CA MET A 56 -1.63 3.46 -16.02
C MET A 56 -1.96 2.21 -16.83
N ALA A 57 -1.04 1.26 -16.90
CA ALA A 57 -1.24 0.00 -17.61
C ALA A 57 -2.39 -0.82 -17.00
N LEU A 58 -2.47 -0.89 -15.68
CA LEU A 58 -3.55 -1.60 -14.99
C LEU A 58 -4.90 -0.88 -15.11
N ALA A 59 -4.93 0.45 -15.19
CA ALA A 59 -6.15 1.19 -15.50
C ALA A 59 -6.68 0.82 -16.90
N ILE A 60 -5.81 0.83 -17.90
CA ILE A 60 -6.15 0.41 -19.27
C ILE A 60 -6.64 -1.05 -19.28
N ALA A 61 -5.92 -1.93 -18.62
CA ALA A 61 -6.31 -3.34 -18.51
C ALA A 61 -7.67 -3.54 -17.82
N SER A 62 -8.05 -2.64 -16.93
CA SER A 62 -9.36 -2.64 -16.26
C SER A 62 -10.48 -1.96 -17.07
N GLY A 63 -10.18 -1.48 -18.29
CA GLY A 63 -11.16 -0.81 -19.15
C GLY A 63 -11.40 0.66 -18.79
N VAL A 64 -10.49 1.31 -18.07
CA VAL A 64 -10.60 2.71 -17.62
C VAL A 64 -9.49 3.55 -18.25
N PRO A 65 -9.72 4.83 -18.53
CA PRO A 65 -8.67 5.72 -19.04
C PRO A 65 -7.43 5.79 -18.12
N PRO A 66 -6.21 5.84 -18.67
CA PRO A 66 -4.95 5.73 -17.91
C PRO A 66 -4.76 6.83 -16.86
N GLN A 67 -5.33 8.02 -17.06
CA GLN A 67 -5.25 9.11 -16.09
C GLN A 67 -5.88 8.75 -14.74
N HIS A 68 -6.90 7.91 -14.71
CA HIS A 68 -7.52 7.45 -13.46
C HIS A 68 -6.56 6.56 -12.64
N GLY A 69 -5.75 5.75 -13.32
CA GLY A 69 -4.69 4.99 -12.67
C GLY A 69 -3.65 5.89 -12.01
N LEU A 70 -3.26 6.97 -12.71
CA LEU A 70 -2.32 7.95 -12.19
C LEU A 70 -2.86 8.67 -10.95
N TYR A 71 -4.09 9.18 -11.02
CA TYR A 71 -4.73 9.84 -9.88
C TYR A 71 -4.86 8.90 -8.68
N THR A 72 -5.27 7.66 -8.92
CA THR A 72 -5.39 6.65 -7.86
C THR A 72 -4.05 6.37 -7.22
N ALA A 73 -2.98 6.22 -8.01
CA ALA A 73 -1.64 5.95 -7.48
C ALA A 73 -1.14 7.10 -6.59
N ILE A 74 -1.34 8.34 -7.02
CA ILE A 74 -0.91 9.52 -6.26
C ILE A 74 -1.72 9.64 -4.96
N VAL A 75 -3.05 9.61 -5.04
CA VAL A 75 -3.92 9.80 -3.88
C VAL A 75 -3.79 8.64 -2.90
N ALA A 76 -3.93 7.40 -3.37
CA ALA A 76 -3.84 6.22 -2.52
C ALA A 76 -2.45 6.05 -1.92
N GLY A 77 -1.39 6.28 -2.70
CA GLY A 77 -0.01 6.25 -2.21
C GLY A 77 0.25 7.27 -1.11
N THR A 78 -0.21 8.51 -1.31
CA THR A 78 -0.06 9.58 -0.31
C THR A 78 -0.86 9.28 0.97
N VAL A 79 -2.12 8.89 0.85
CA VAL A 79 -2.98 8.54 2.00
C VAL A 79 -2.39 7.38 2.79
N THR A 80 -1.92 6.35 2.09
CA THR A 80 -1.33 5.17 2.75
C THR A 80 0.00 5.51 3.41
N ALA A 81 0.82 6.36 2.81
CA ALA A 81 2.08 6.82 3.41
C ALA A 81 1.84 7.63 4.69
N LEU A 82 0.79 8.45 4.73
CA LEU A 82 0.49 9.30 5.89
C LEU A 82 -0.23 8.53 7.01
N LEU A 83 -1.16 7.62 6.66
CA LEU A 83 -2.00 6.90 7.63
C LEU A 83 -1.49 5.49 7.93
N GLY A 84 -0.56 4.99 7.14
CA GLY A 84 -0.02 3.64 7.29
C GLY A 84 0.73 3.41 8.59
N GLY A 85 0.70 2.17 9.06
CA GLY A 85 1.41 1.74 10.28
C GLY A 85 2.80 1.18 10.02
N SER A 86 3.18 0.94 8.76
CA SER A 86 4.47 0.35 8.38
C SER A 86 5.38 1.38 7.71
N ARG A 87 6.68 1.32 8.04
CA ARG A 87 7.72 2.22 7.49
C ARG A 87 8.22 1.80 6.11
N VAL A 88 8.01 0.54 5.74
CA VAL A 88 8.60 -0.09 4.54
C VAL A 88 7.55 -0.69 3.60
N GLN A 89 6.28 -0.33 3.75
CA GLN A 89 5.21 -0.84 2.92
C GLN A 89 4.99 0.06 1.70
N VAL A 90 5.06 -0.52 0.51
CA VAL A 90 4.64 0.12 -0.74
C VAL A 90 3.24 -0.36 -1.07
N THR A 91 2.30 0.57 -1.20
CA THR A 91 0.93 0.27 -1.64
C THR A 91 0.82 0.58 -3.11
N GLY A 92 0.42 -0.40 -3.89
CA GLY A 92 0.29 -0.28 -5.33
C GLY A 92 -0.85 -1.12 -5.90
N PRO A 93 -1.23 -0.86 -7.13
CA PRO A 93 -2.25 -1.63 -7.82
C PRO A 93 -1.79 -3.08 -8.02
N THR A 94 -2.72 -4.01 -7.85
CA THR A 94 -2.46 -5.45 -8.00
C THR A 94 -3.16 -5.99 -9.25
N ALA A 95 -2.41 -6.64 -10.12
CA ALA A 95 -2.94 -7.20 -11.36
C ALA A 95 -4.06 -8.24 -11.13
N ALA A 96 -4.04 -8.94 -10.01
CA ALA A 96 -5.09 -9.90 -9.64
C ALA A 96 -6.49 -9.27 -9.57
N PHE A 97 -6.59 -8.00 -9.21
CA PHE A 97 -7.88 -7.30 -9.16
C PHE A 97 -8.43 -6.95 -10.54
N VAL A 98 -7.61 -6.91 -11.58
CA VAL A 98 -8.06 -6.61 -12.94
C VAL A 98 -9.15 -7.58 -13.37
N ALA A 99 -9.00 -8.87 -13.07
CA ALA A 99 -9.99 -9.90 -13.40
C ALA A 99 -11.39 -9.62 -12.80
N VAL A 100 -11.43 -8.97 -11.63
CA VAL A 100 -12.67 -8.60 -10.95
C VAL A 100 -13.21 -7.24 -11.44
N LEU A 101 -12.29 -6.30 -11.71
CA LEU A 101 -12.67 -4.94 -12.09
C LEU A 101 -13.18 -4.83 -13.53
N VAL A 102 -12.64 -5.64 -14.45
CA VAL A 102 -13.05 -5.61 -15.87
C VAL A 102 -14.55 -5.86 -16.06
N PRO A 103 -15.16 -6.93 -15.50
CA PRO A 103 -16.61 -7.14 -15.62
C PRO A 103 -17.43 -5.98 -15.04
N VAL A 104 -17.01 -5.42 -13.92
CA VAL A 104 -17.70 -4.29 -13.28
C VAL A 104 -17.61 -3.04 -14.15
N ALA A 105 -16.43 -2.74 -14.69
CA ALA A 105 -16.23 -1.60 -15.58
C ALA A 105 -17.04 -1.74 -16.88
N HIS A 106 -17.13 -2.93 -17.44
CA HIS A 106 -17.93 -3.19 -18.65
C HIS A 106 -19.43 -3.09 -18.42
N GLN A 107 -19.94 -3.57 -17.29
CA GLN A 107 -21.40 -3.60 -17.02
C GLN A 107 -21.90 -2.26 -16.48
N PHE A 108 -21.15 -1.60 -15.62
CA PHE A 108 -21.60 -0.43 -14.87
C PHE A 108 -20.80 0.84 -15.18
N GLY A 109 -19.79 0.74 -16.05
CA GLY A 109 -18.94 1.87 -16.41
C GLY A 109 -18.09 2.39 -15.23
N LEU A 110 -17.49 3.56 -15.42
CA LEU A 110 -16.65 4.21 -14.41
C LEU A 110 -17.44 4.53 -13.12
N GLY A 111 -18.70 4.94 -13.24
CA GLY A 111 -19.54 5.24 -12.08
C GLY A 111 -19.76 4.04 -11.17
N GLY A 112 -20.07 2.88 -11.75
CA GLY A 112 -20.22 1.63 -10.99
C GLY A 112 -18.92 1.19 -10.33
N LEU A 113 -17.79 1.38 -11.01
CA LEU A 113 -16.47 1.06 -10.46
C LEU A 113 -16.13 1.94 -9.24
N LEU A 114 -16.46 3.23 -9.28
CA LEU A 114 -16.25 4.15 -8.16
C LEU A 114 -17.11 3.78 -6.95
N ILE A 115 -18.37 3.43 -7.18
CA ILE A 115 -19.28 2.99 -6.10
C ILE A 115 -18.78 1.69 -5.48
N ALA A 116 -18.42 0.69 -6.30
CA ALA A 116 -17.88 -0.57 -5.82
C ALA A 116 -16.60 -0.39 -4.99
N THR A 117 -15.70 0.48 -5.44
CA THR A 117 -14.46 0.81 -4.72
C THR A 117 -14.74 1.54 -3.40
N ALA A 118 -15.70 2.47 -3.38
CA ALA A 118 -16.10 3.15 -2.16
C ALA A 118 -16.72 2.18 -1.14
N MET A 119 -17.57 1.27 -1.58
CA MET A 119 -18.15 0.22 -0.72
C MET A 119 -17.06 -0.69 -0.16
N ALA A 120 -16.14 -1.15 -0.99
CA ALA A 120 -15.00 -1.96 -0.55
C ALA A 120 -14.13 -1.21 0.48
N GLY A 121 -13.87 0.08 0.25
CA GLY A 121 -13.15 0.93 1.18
C GLY A 121 -13.84 1.05 2.55
N ILE A 122 -15.15 1.25 2.58
CA ILE A 122 -15.93 1.31 3.82
C ILE A 122 -15.84 -0.02 4.58
N ILE A 123 -16.00 -1.14 3.88
CA ILE A 123 -15.90 -2.48 4.48
C ILE A 123 -14.51 -2.69 5.08
N LEU A 124 -13.44 -2.32 4.37
CA LEU A 124 -12.08 -2.44 4.87
C LEU A 124 -11.81 -1.57 6.10
N VAL A 125 -12.37 -0.36 6.14
CA VAL A 125 -12.27 0.52 7.31
C VAL A 125 -12.99 -0.10 8.51
N ILE A 126 -14.20 -0.64 8.33
CA ILE A 126 -14.94 -1.33 9.39
C ILE A 126 -14.13 -2.53 9.90
N LEU A 127 -13.60 -3.36 9.01
CA LEU A 127 -12.77 -4.52 9.36
C LEU A 127 -11.48 -4.09 10.10
N GLY A 128 -10.88 -2.98 9.70
CA GLY A 128 -9.70 -2.42 10.37
C GLY A 128 -10.00 -1.93 11.78
N VAL A 129 -11.11 -1.20 11.96
CA VAL A 129 -11.52 -0.65 13.27
C VAL A 129 -11.99 -1.75 14.23
N THR A 130 -12.68 -2.76 13.74
CA THR A 130 -13.14 -3.91 14.56
C THR A 130 -12.01 -4.85 14.97
N GLY A 131 -10.79 -4.65 14.42
CA GLY A 131 -9.63 -5.48 14.77
C GLY A 131 -9.69 -6.90 14.18
N LEU A 132 -10.66 -7.17 13.30
CA LEU A 132 -10.80 -8.46 12.62
C LEU A 132 -9.57 -8.80 11.73
N GLY A 133 -8.73 -7.83 11.42
CA GLY A 133 -7.42 -8.04 10.78
C GLY A 133 -6.51 -9.00 11.56
N ARG A 134 -6.70 -9.13 12.88
CA ARG A 134 -6.00 -10.12 13.70
C ARG A 134 -6.41 -11.56 13.40
N LEU A 135 -7.61 -11.80 12.85
CA LEU A 135 -8.01 -13.14 12.45
C LEU A 135 -7.15 -13.69 11.29
N VAL A 136 -6.61 -12.80 10.45
CA VAL A 136 -5.70 -13.21 9.35
C VAL A 136 -4.39 -13.79 9.90
N GLU A 137 -3.99 -13.40 11.09
CA GLU A 137 -2.79 -13.91 11.77
C GLU A 137 -2.94 -15.39 12.21
N PHE A 138 -4.19 -15.88 12.30
CA PHE A 138 -4.50 -17.30 12.56
C PHE A 138 -4.50 -18.17 11.29
N VAL A 139 -4.40 -17.58 10.10
CA VAL A 139 -4.26 -18.37 8.88
C VAL A 139 -2.81 -18.84 8.81
N PRO A 140 -2.52 -20.13 9.01
CA PRO A 140 -1.16 -20.63 8.91
C PRO A 140 -0.67 -20.40 7.50
N PHE A 141 0.49 -19.75 7.37
CA PHE A 141 1.17 -19.66 6.08
C PHE A 141 1.30 -21.09 5.52
N PRO A 142 0.87 -21.36 4.27
CA PRO A 142 1.17 -22.64 3.67
C PRO A 142 2.70 -22.75 3.60
N VAL A 143 3.25 -23.63 4.43
CA VAL A 143 4.66 -24.02 4.37
C VAL A 143 4.80 -24.82 3.08
N THR A 144 5.38 -24.20 2.07
CA THR A 144 5.88 -24.89 0.86
C THR A 144 7.36 -25.12 1.02
#